data_caa77555eb7890465f54c872635a5169
#
_entry.id   caa77555eb7890465f54c872635a5169
#
_cell.length_a   1.000
_cell.length_b   1.000
_cell.length_c   1.000
_cell.angle_alpha   90.00
_cell.angle_beta   90.00
_cell.angle_gamma   90.00
#
_symmetry.space_group_name_H-M   'P 1'
#
loop_
_entity.id
_entity.type
_entity.pdbx_description
1 polymer ?
#
loop_
_entity_poly.entity_id
_entity_poly.type
_entity_poly.pdbx_seq_one_letter_code
_entity_poly.pdbx_strand_id
1 'polypeptide(L)'
;MTTVAVLADPPRTGLVHERLVETSPLTAEEAANLYAAGFRDVCRAVATSGGDLLVNYRADDALPGEDGDSEAELRAALEPVAEIDPDDVRFEVQVGETFAGRAGNTATHLLEREGVTSVAVVEPTAPFLTRQRIDEAAMKLRRRAVVLAPAPGGRVYYAGFREPVDFDGAYAPPALETLTERSVDADLEVDFIAMEPVLETGADLADVVTLVRARRAAGRNLPRHTSDVLGTLDLHVSVTDGRIGVER
;
A
#
# COMPACT_ATOMS: atom_id res chain seq x y z
N MET A 1 -1.35 -20.58 0.66
CA MET A 1 -0.71 -19.42 0.02
C MET A 1 -1.35 -18.18 0.64
N THR A 2 -0.68 -17.05 0.69
CA THR A 2 -1.25 -15.81 1.24
C THR A 2 -1.87 -15.02 0.09
N THR A 3 -3.16 -14.68 0.19
CA THR A 3 -3.77 -13.72 -0.74
C THR A 3 -3.44 -12.31 -0.28
N VAL A 4 -2.81 -11.52 -1.14
CA VAL A 4 -2.44 -10.12 -0.84
C VAL A 4 -3.44 -9.21 -1.55
N ALA A 5 -4.34 -8.62 -0.78
CA ALA A 5 -5.32 -7.66 -1.24
C ALA A 5 -4.69 -6.26 -1.28
N VAL A 6 -4.51 -5.73 -2.48
CA VAL A 6 -4.08 -4.35 -2.71
C VAL A 6 -5.35 -3.49 -2.75
N LEU A 7 -5.62 -2.76 -1.67
CA LEU A 7 -6.75 -1.83 -1.61
C LEU A 7 -6.37 -0.55 -2.35
N ALA A 8 -6.94 -0.36 -3.52
CA ALA A 8 -6.58 0.72 -4.43
C ALA A 8 -7.79 1.52 -4.90
N ASP A 9 -7.56 2.79 -5.18
CA ASP A 9 -8.47 3.65 -5.94
C ASP A 9 -7.91 3.86 -7.35
N PRO A 10 -8.75 4.17 -8.34
CA PRO A 10 -8.24 4.55 -9.65
C PRO A 10 -7.35 5.79 -9.54
N PRO A 11 -6.24 5.86 -10.28
CA PRO A 11 -5.25 6.94 -10.15
C PRO A 11 -5.73 8.25 -10.80
N ARG A 12 -6.88 8.74 -10.36
CA ARG A 12 -7.50 9.98 -10.86
C ARG A 12 -6.93 11.20 -10.14
N THR A 13 -6.70 12.26 -10.91
CA THR A 13 -6.26 13.56 -10.38
C THR A 13 -7.26 14.09 -9.35
N GLY A 14 -6.78 14.43 -8.16
CA GLY A 14 -7.60 14.94 -7.07
C GLY A 14 -8.37 13.88 -6.26
N LEU A 15 -8.24 12.60 -6.61
CA LEU A 15 -8.84 11.49 -5.86
C LEU A 15 -7.84 10.79 -4.92
N VAL A 16 -6.60 10.71 -5.35
CA VAL A 16 -5.55 9.97 -4.66
C VAL A 16 -4.44 10.89 -4.18
N HIS A 17 -3.77 10.53 -3.10
CA HIS A 17 -2.66 11.31 -2.53
C HIS A 17 -3.03 12.77 -2.17
N GLU A 18 -4.28 13.05 -1.81
CA GLU A 18 -4.74 14.41 -1.43
C GLU A 18 -3.83 15.04 -0.37
N ARG A 19 -3.52 14.30 0.69
CA ARG A 19 -2.66 14.76 1.77
C ARG A 19 -1.22 15.01 1.31
N LEU A 20 -0.74 14.24 0.34
CA LEU A 20 0.57 14.47 -0.27
C LEU A 20 0.59 15.80 -1.04
N VAL A 21 -0.46 16.10 -1.81
CA VAL A 21 -0.63 17.39 -2.52
C VAL A 21 -0.69 18.56 -1.54
N GLU A 22 -1.46 18.43 -0.46
CA GLU A 22 -1.61 19.50 0.56
C GLU A 22 -0.31 19.83 1.28
N THR A 23 0.61 18.86 1.39
CA THR A 23 1.82 18.97 2.24
C THR A 23 3.13 18.96 1.47
N SER A 24 3.08 18.97 0.14
CA SER A 24 4.26 18.93 -0.73
C SER A 24 4.12 19.90 -1.93
N PRO A 25 5.18 20.14 -2.71
CA PRO A 25 5.12 20.98 -3.90
C PRO A 25 4.53 20.25 -5.13
N LEU A 26 4.00 19.05 -4.99
CA LEU A 26 3.44 18.29 -6.10
C LEU A 26 2.08 18.85 -6.54
N THR A 27 1.83 18.84 -7.84
CA THR A 27 0.49 19.03 -8.37
C THR A 27 -0.36 17.77 -8.16
N ALA A 28 -1.68 17.90 -8.24
CA ALA A 28 -2.59 16.75 -8.13
C ALA A 28 -2.34 15.70 -9.24
N GLU A 29 -1.94 16.13 -10.45
CA GLU A 29 -1.59 15.23 -11.55
C GLU A 29 -0.29 14.46 -11.26
N GLU A 30 0.74 15.13 -10.77
CA GLU A 30 1.99 14.47 -10.38
C GLU A 30 1.79 13.48 -9.23
N ALA A 31 0.93 13.84 -8.26
CA ALA A 31 0.58 12.95 -7.16
C ALA A 31 -0.20 11.71 -7.63
N ALA A 32 -1.13 11.87 -8.59
CA ALA A 32 -1.84 10.74 -9.20
C ALA A 32 -0.88 9.83 -10.00
N ASN A 33 0.06 10.41 -10.76
CA ASN A 33 1.09 9.65 -11.47
C ASN A 33 2.01 8.89 -10.49
N LEU A 34 2.35 9.49 -9.36
CA LEU A 34 3.16 8.87 -8.33
C LEU A 34 2.41 7.74 -7.60
N TYR A 35 1.10 7.92 -7.36
CA TYR A 35 0.24 6.87 -6.84
C TYR A 35 0.15 5.67 -7.79
N ALA A 36 -0.06 5.92 -9.10
CA ALA A 36 -0.06 4.86 -10.11
C ALA A 36 1.28 4.11 -10.15
N ALA A 37 2.39 4.81 -9.98
CA ALA A 37 3.72 4.20 -9.90
C ALA A 37 3.87 3.32 -8.64
N GLY A 38 3.42 3.79 -7.48
CA GLY A 38 3.37 3.00 -6.24
C GLY A 38 2.50 1.76 -6.37
N PHE A 39 1.32 1.88 -6.99
CA PHE A 39 0.43 0.77 -7.29
C PHE A 39 1.13 -0.30 -8.14
N ARG A 40 1.84 0.10 -9.20
CA ARG A 40 2.63 -0.82 -10.03
C ARG A 40 3.72 -1.53 -9.25
N ASP A 41 4.48 -0.80 -8.42
CA ASP A 41 5.56 -1.38 -7.61
C ASP A 41 5.02 -2.38 -6.58
N VAL A 42 3.89 -2.07 -5.91
CA VAL A 42 3.23 -2.96 -4.96
C VAL A 42 2.70 -4.21 -5.65
N CYS A 43 1.91 -4.07 -6.73
CA CYS A 43 1.37 -5.21 -7.47
C CYS A 43 2.49 -6.10 -8.04
N ARG A 44 3.56 -5.51 -8.57
CA ARG A 44 4.75 -6.24 -9.02
C ARG A 44 5.42 -7.01 -7.88
N ALA A 45 5.54 -6.42 -6.70
CA ALA A 45 6.11 -7.11 -5.54
C ALA A 45 5.27 -8.34 -5.15
N VAL A 46 3.94 -8.23 -5.21
CA VAL A 46 3.03 -9.36 -4.95
C VAL A 46 3.16 -10.41 -6.06
N ALA A 47 3.03 -10.04 -7.32
CA ALA A 47 3.07 -10.95 -8.46
C ALA A 47 4.38 -11.75 -8.57
N THR A 48 5.50 -11.17 -8.11
CA THR A 48 6.80 -11.85 -8.08
C THR A 48 7.07 -12.62 -6.79
N SER A 49 6.18 -12.57 -5.80
CA SER A 49 6.27 -13.28 -4.52
C SER A 49 5.58 -14.65 -4.59
N GLY A 50 5.54 -15.36 -3.44
CA GLY A 50 4.71 -16.55 -3.28
C GLY A 50 3.24 -16.26 -2.88
N GLY A 51 2.77 -15.02 -3.01
CA GLY A 51 1.40 -14.60 -2.72
C GLY A 51 0.52 -14.52 -3.96
N ASP A 52 -0.80 -14.60 -3.76
CA ASP A 52 -1.80 -14.36 -4.80
C ASP A 52 -2.19 -12.89 -4.81
N LEU A 53 -2.11 -12.25 -5.98
CA LEU A 53 -2.51 -10.85 -6.15
C LEU A 53 -4.02 -10.73 -6.29
N LEU A 54 -4.63 -9.94 -5.41
CA LEU A 54 -6.00 -9.43 -5.54
C LEU A 54 -5.94 -7.90 -5.56
N VAL A 55 -6.47 -7.28 -6.60
CA VAL A 55 -6.73 -5.83 -6.60
C VAL A 55 -8.16 -5.61 -6.10
N ASN A 56 -8.27 -4.97 -4.95
CA ASN A 56 -9.54 -4.68 -4.33
C ASN A 56 -9.79 -3.18 -4.43
N TYR A 57 -10.82 -2.75 -5.18
CA TYR A 57 -11.03 -1.36 -5.59
C TYR A 57 -12.39 -0.81 -5.20
N ARG A 58 -12.52 0.50 -5.03
CA ARG A 58 -13.82 1.14 -4.80
C ARG A 58 -14.61 1.23 -6.10
N ALA A 59 -15.90 0.86 -6.03
CA ALA A 59 -16.83 1.03 -7.13
C ALA A 59 -17.02 2.52 -7.47
N ASP A 60 -17.34 2.81 -8.74
CA ASP A 60 -17.46 4.19 -9.22
C ASP A 60 -18.55 5.00 -8.49
N ASP A 61 -19.64 4.36 -8.08
CA ASP A 61 -20.71 4.98 -7.28
C ASP A 61 -20.28 5.32 -5.84
N ALA A 62 -19.18 4.75 -5.34
CA ALA A 62 -18.57 5.09 -4.05
C ALA A 62 -17.46 6.14 -4.15
N LEU A 63 -17.20 6.67 -5.35
CA LEU A 63 -16.18 7.66 -5.62
C LEU A 63 -16.80 9.01 -6.01
N PRO A 64 -16.12 10.14 -5.75
CA PRO A 64 -16.55 11.43 -6.28
C PRO A 64 -16.37 11.48 -7.80
N GLY A 65 -17.35 12.03 -8.52
CA GLY A 65 -17.37 12.13 -9.97
C GLY A 65 -18.51 11.31 -10.59
N GLU A 66 -18.91 11.65 -11.80
CA GLU A 66 -20.09 11.03 -12.44
C GLU A 66 -19.73 9.95 -13.48
N ASP A 67 -18.50 9.94 -14.02
CA ASP A 67 -18.09 9.04 -15.10
C ASP A 67 -16.72 8.42 -14.81
N GLY A 68 -16.65 7.09 -14.87
CA GLY A 68 -15.39 6.34 -14.75
C GLY A 68 -15.62 4.84 -14.86
N ASP A 69 -14.54 4.12 -15.07
CA ASP A 69 -14.45 2.67 -14.95
C ASP A 69 -13.21 2.36 -14.12
N SER A 70 -13.41 2.30 -12.80
CA SER A 70 -12.34 2.10 -11.83
C SER A 70 -11.53 0.84 -12.10
N GLU A 71 -12.19 -0.26 -12.52
CA GLU A 71 -11.49 -1.50 -12.84
C GLU A 71 -10.66 -1.34 -14.10
N ALA A 72 -11.23 -0.78 -15.18
CA ALA A 72 -10.50 -0.59 -16.44
C ALA A 72 -9.29 0.34 -16.25
N GLU A 73 -9.44 1.43 -15.47
CA GLU A 73 -8.34 2.35 -15.17
C GLU A 73 -7.20 1.68 -14.38
N LEU A 74 -7.54 0.84 -13.39
CA LEU A 74 -6.53 0.10 -12.63
C LEU A 74 -5.88 -1.01 -13.47
N ARG A 75 -6.63 -1.68 -14.36
CA ARG A 75 -6.05 -2.63 -15.33
C ARG A 75 -5.08 -1.93 -16.28
N ALA A 76 -5.49 -0.81 -16.86
CA ALA A 76 -4.61 0.01 -17.70
C ALA A 76 -3.36 0.52 -16.93
N ALA A 77 -3.50 0.82 -15.65
CA ALA A 77 -2.36 1.20 -14.82
C ALA A 77 -1.34 0.05 -14.66
N LEU A 78 -1.74 -1.22 -14.78
CA LEU A 78 -0.84 -2.38 -14.70
C LEU A 78 -0.16 -2.75 -16.01
N GLU A 79 -0.66 -2.31 -17.17
CA GLU A 79 -0.08 -2.63 -18.50
C GLU A 79 1.46 -2.42 -18.58
N PRO A 80 2.07 -1.38 -17.96
CA PRO A 80 3.52 -1.19 -18.01
C PRO A 80 4.33 -2.19 -17.15
N VAL A 81 3.67 -3.08 -16.38
CA VAL A 81 4.34 -4.03 -15.48
C VAL A 81 4.56 -5.34 -16.21
N ALA A 82 5.77 -5.57 -16.70
CA ALA A 82 6.10 -6.72 -17.54
C ALA A 82 5.86 -8.09 -16.89
N GLU A 83 5.83 -8.14 -15.56
CA GLU A 83 5.63 -9.37 -14.78
C GLU A 83 4.15 -9.68 -14.53
N ILE A 84 3.22 -8.84 -15.00
CA ILE A 84 1.77 -8.96 -14.78
C ILE A 84 1.05 -8.92 -16.13
N ASP A 85 0.19 -9.89 -16.35
CA ASP A 85 -0.87 -9.77 -17.36
C ASP A 85 -2.12 -9.23 -16.64
N PRO A 86 -2.59 -8.01 -16.95
CA PRO A 86 -3.73 -7.43 -16.26
C PRO A 86 -5.02 -8.27 -16.40
N ASP A 87 -5.15 -9.07 -17.48
CA ASP A 87 -6.32 -9.92 -17.69
C ASP A 87 -6.33 -11.15 -16.77
N ASP A 88 -5.16 -11.58 -16.30
CA ASP A 88 -5.02 -12.69 -15.34
C ASP A 88 -5.15 -12.23 -13.87
N VAL A 89 -5.16 -10.91 -13.59
CA VAL A 89 -5.29 -10.38 -12.23
C VAL A 89 -6.75 -10.41 -11.78
N ARG A 90 -6.97 -10.92 -10.57
CA ARG A 90 -8.27 -10.87 -9.91
C ARG A 90 -8.56 -9.45 -9.41
N PHE A 91 -9.71 -8.91 -9.81
CA PHE A 91 -10.24 -7.64 -9.36
C PHE A 91 -11.55 -7.84 -8.62
N GLU A 92 -11.73 -7.13 -7.50
CA GLU A 92 -12.97 -7.18 -6.71
C GLU A 92 -13.30 -5.81 -6.14
N VAL A 93 -14.60 -5.53 -6.03
CA VAL A 93 -15.09 -4.29 -5.43
C VAL A 93 -14.95 -4.35 -3.91
N GLN A 94 -14.44 -3.27 -3.32
CA GLN A 94 -14.42 -3.05 -1.88
C GLN A 94 -15.84 -2.85 -1.32
N VAL A 95 -16.08 -3.37 -0.12
CA VAL A 95 -17.33 -3.19 0.61
C VAL A 95 -17.06 -2.49 1.95
N GLY A 96 -17.70 -1.35 2.18
CA GLY A 96 -17.57 -0.58 3.42
C GLY A 96 -17.29 0.90 3.19
N GLU A 97 -17.68 1.74 4.15
CA GLU A 97 -17.55 3.19 4.05
C GLU A 97 -16.15 3.70 4.45
N THR A 98 -15.58 3.11 5.52
CA THR A 98 -14.25 3.48 6.02
C THR A 98 -13.16 2.55 5.49
N PHE A 99 -11.90 2.99 5.50
CA PHE A 99 -10.77 2.12 5.15
C PHE A 99 -10.74 0.86 6.03
N ALA A 100 -10.89 1.02 7.34
CA ALA A 100 -10.92 -0.10 8.28
C ALA A 100 -12.07 -1.08 7.98
N GLY A 101 -13.26 -0.57 7.65
CA GLY A 101 -14.41 -1.39 7.24
C GLY A 101 -14.14 -2.15 5.94
N ARG A 102 -13.56 -1.50 4.93
CA ARG A 102 -13.22 -2.15 3.66
C ARG A 102 -12.14 -3.22 3.85
N ALA A 103 -11.05 -2.89 4.56
CA ALA A 103 -9.99 -3.85 4.88
C ALA A 103 -10.53 -5.06 5.67
N GLY A 104 -11.38 -4.80 6.66
CA GLY A 104 -12.00 -5.84 7.48
C GLY A 104 -12.94 -6.74 6.68
N ASN A 105 -13.82 -6.15 5.86
CA ASN A 105 -14.72 -6.93 5.01
C ASN A 105 -13.95 -7.81 4.03
N THR A 106 -12.91 -7.26 3.38
CA THR A 106 -12.05 -8.03 2.47
C THR A 106 -11.34 -9.16 3.21
N ALA A 107 -10.70 -8.87 4.34
CA ALA A 107 -9.96 -9.88 5.10
C ALA A 107 -10.89 -11.00 5.62
N THR A 108 -12.04 -10.63 6.21
CA THR A 108 -13.01 -11.59 6.73
C THR A 108 -13.63 -12.43 5.62
N HIS A 109 -14.00 -11.81 4.49
CA HIS A 109 -14.55 -12.54 3.33
C HIS A 109 -13.57 -13.60 2.82
N LEU A 110 -12.32 -13.23 2.59
CA LEU A 110 -11.30 -14.15 2.09
C LEU A 110 -11.02 -15.28 3.08
N LEU A 111 -10.89 -14.98 4.38
CA LEU A 111 -10.61 -15.98 5.40
C LEU A 111 -11.79 -16.92 5.66
N GLU A 112 -13.00 -16.38 5.84
CA GLU A 112 -14.16 -17.16 6.31
C GLU A 112 -15.03 -17.72 5.18
N ARG A 113 -15.14 -17.02 4.04
CA ARG A 113 -15.99 -17.44 2.93
C ARG A 113 -15.25 -18.20 1.86
N GLU A 114 -14.04 -17.74 1.51
CA GLU A 114 -13.21 -18.43 0.51
C GLU A 114 -12.26 -19.44 1.14
N GLY A 115 -12.02 -19.37 2.45
CA GLY A 115 -11.18 -20.31 3.17
C GLY A 115 -9.70 -20.21 2.81
N VAL A 116 -9.22 -19.01 2.42
CA VAL A 116 -7.78 -18.81 2.17
C VAL A 116 -7.00 -19.02 3.48
N THR A 117 -5.79 -19.52 3.37
CA THR A 117 -4.95 -19.83 4.55
C THR A 117 -4.55 -18.57 5.33
N SER A 118 -4.33 -17.48 4.61
CA SER A 118 -3.98 -16.16 5.16
C SER A 118 -4.26 -15.08 4.13
N VAL A 119 -4.55 -13.89 4.61
CA VAL A 119 -4.75 -12.70 3.80
C VAL A 119 -3.81 -11.60 4.26
N ALA A 120 -3.41 -10.74 3.37
CA ALA A 120 -2.73 -9.49 3.71
C ALA A 120 -3.43 -8.31 3.04
N VAL A 121 -3.48 -7.19 3.76
CA VAL A 121 -3.97 -5.90 3.27
C VAL A 121 -2.78 -4.98 3.08
N VAL A 122 -2.68 -4.38 1.91
CA VAL A 122 -1.65 -3.40 1.54
C VAL A 122 -2.27 -2.27 0.71
N GLU A 123 -1.58 -1.13 0.64
CA GLU A 123 -1.99 0.03 -0.16
C GLU A 123 -0.92 0.43 -1.16
N PRO A 124 -1.27 1.12 -2.26
CA PRO A 124 -0.33 1.70 -3.23
C PRO A 124 0.68 2.68 -2.63
N THR A 125 0.42 3.18 -1.43
CA THR A 125 1.30 4.10 -0.69
C THR A 125 2.59 3.46 -0.17
N ALA A 126 2.77 2.14 -0.36
CA ALA A 126 3.91 1.36 0.12
C ALA A 126 4.90 0.94 -0.99
N PRO A 127 5.53 1.87 -1.74
CA PRO A 127 6.34 1.54 -2.91
C PRO A 127 7.59 0.70 -2.59
N PHE A 128 8.03 0.69 -1.33
CA PHE A 128 9.16 -0.12 -0.87
C PHE A 128 8.79 -1.54 -0.42
N LEU A 129 7.51 -1.93 -0.51
CA LEU A 129 7.12 -3.31 -0.34
C LEU A 129 7.83 -4.18 -1.40
N THR A 130 8.52 -5.21 -0.96
CA THR A 130 9.27 -6.10 -1.83
C THR A 130 8.75 -7.52 -1.73
N ARG A 131 8.98 -8.33 -2.77
CA ARG A 131 8.78 -9.78 -2.73
C ARG A 131 9.32 -10.39 -1.42
N GLN A 132 10.56 -10.03 -1.04
CA GLN A 132 11.18 -10.58 0.16
C GLN A 132 10.39 -10.29 1.43
N ARG A 133 9.80 -9.09 1.57
CA ARG A 133 8.96 -8.73 2.72
C ARG A 133 7.66 -9.53 2.75
N ILE A 134 7.05 -9.75 1.59
CA ILE A 134 5.84 -10.56 1.46
C ILE A 134 6.14 -12.02 1.82
N ASP A 135 7.22 -12.60 1.29
CA ASP A 135 7.64 -13.96 1.58
C ASP A 135 8.01 -14.12 3.08
N GLU A 136 8.69 -13.13 3.68
CA GLU A 136 9.00 -13.10 5.12
C GLU A 136 7.72 -13.10 5.97
N ALA A 137 6.76 -12.22 5.64
CA ALA A 137 5.48 -12.14 6.33
C ALA A 137 4.69 -13.45 6.20
N ALA A 138 4.63 -14.03 5.00
CA ALA A 138 3.97 -15.30 4.75
C ALA A 138 4.60 -16.47 5.55
N MET A 139 5.92 -16.46 5.71
CA MET A 139 6.61 -17.45 6.56
C MET A 139 6.26 -17.29 8.05
N LYS A 140 6.17 -16.04 8.54
CA LYS A 140 5.78 -15.74 9.92
C LYS A 140 4.31 -16.12 10.16
N LEU A 141 3.41 -15.86 9.20
CA LEU A 141 2.00 -16.24 9.26
C LEU A 141 1.78 -17.76 9.35
N ARG A 142 2.76 -18.62 9.04
CA ARG A 142 2.66 -20.06 9.30
C ARG A 142 2.60 -20.39 10.79
N ARG A 143 3.07 -19.50 11.66
CA ARG A 143 3.21 -19.73 13.11
C ARG A 143 2.50 -18.66 13.94
N ARG A 144 2.17 -17.54 13.36
CA ARG A 144 1.51 -16.39 14.00
C ARG A 144 0.18 -16.14 13.35
N ALA A 145 -0.78 -15.67 14.13
CA ALA A 145 -2.09 -15.33 13.62
C ALA A 145 -2.07 -13.98 12.87
N VAL A 146 -1.26 -13.05 13.33
CA VAL A 146 -1.14 -11.70 12.76
C VAL A 146 0.31 -11.32 12.54
N VAL A 147 0.61 -10.69 11.40
CA VAL A 147 1.93 -10.11 11.07
C VAL A 147 1.74 -8.69 10.57
N LEU A 148 2.33 -7.73 11.26
CA LEU A 148 2.26 -6.31 10.93
C LEU A 148 3.60 -5.80 10.42
N ALA A 149 3.55 -4.89 9.45
CA ALA A 149 4.71 -4.20 8.91
C ALA A 149 4.62 -2.70 9.24
N PRO A 150 5.42 -2.21 10.20
CA PRO A 150 5.38 -0.82 10.61
C PRO A 150 5.82 0.14 9.51
N ALA A 151 5.23 1.34 9.51
CA ALA A 151 5.71 2.50 8.79
C ALA A 151 5.90 3.69 9.76
N PRO A 152 6.67 4.73 9.38
CA PRO A 152 6.85 5.92 10.20
C PRO A 152 5.52 6.55 10.62
N GLY A 153 5.48 7.15 11.81
CA GLY A 153 4.27 7.80 12.34
C GLY A 153 3.21 6.83 12.87
N GLY A 154 3.58 5.60 13.26
CA GLY A 154 2.66 4.61 13.80
C GLY A 154 1.72 4.00 12.77
N ARG A 155 2.06 4.11 11.48
CA ARG A 155 1.31 3.52 10.37
C ARG A 155 1.72 2.07 10.13
N VAL A 156 0.95 1.38 9.29
CA VAL A 156 1.20 -0.01 8.87
C VAL A 156 1.13 -0.06 7.36
N TYR A 157 2.18 -0.59 6.70
CA TYR A 157 2.21 -0.71 5.25
C TYR A 157 1.82 -2.10 4.73
N TYR A 158 1.79 -3.10 5.64
CA TYR A 158 1.33 -4.46 5.36
C TYR A 158 0.72 -5.02 6.65
N ALA A 159 -0.50 -5.53 6.56
CA ALA A 159 -1.16 -6.20 7.67
C ALA A 159 -1.65 -7.58 7.22
N GLY A 160 -1.03 -8.63 7.73
CA GLY A 160 -1.32 -10.02 7.40
C GLY A 160 -2.07 -10.75 8.51
N PHE A 161 -3.08 -11.54 8.15
CA PHE A 161 -3.99 -12.22 9.07
C PHE A 161 -4.22 -13.66 8.64
N ARG A 162 -4.30 -14.56 9.62
CA ARG A 162 -4.83 -15.93 9.46
C ARG A 162 -6.22 -16.08 10.07
N GLU A 163 -6.55 -15.19 10.97
CA GLU A 163 -7.81 -15.11 11.67
C GLU A 163 -8.27 -13.67 11.66
N PRO A 164 -9.57 -13.39 11.51
CA PRO A 164 -10.07 -12.03 11.54
C PRO A 164 -9.92 -11.43 12.94
N VAL A 165 -9.70 -10.11 12.98
CA VAL A 165 -9.73 -9.28 14.19
C VAL A 165 -10.98 -8.39 14.16
N ASP A 166 -11.28 -7.71 15.25
CA ASP A 166 -12.24 -6.62 15.19
C ASP A 166 -11.62 -5.43 14.43
N PHE A 167 -12.11 -5.19 13.20
CA PHE A 167 -11.63 -4.13 12.35
C PHE A 167 -12.27 -2.77 12.60
N ASP A 168 -13.24 -2.65 13.51
CA ASP A 168 -13.85 -1.35 13.79
C ASP A 168 -12.81 -0.40 14.39
N GLY A 169 -12.50 0.68 13.65
CA GLY A 169 -11.45 1.63 14.00
C GLY A 169 -10.02 1.07 14.03
N ALA A 170 -9.78 -0.16 13.57
CA ALA A 170 -8.47 -0.83 13.66
C ALA A 170 -7.31 -0.10 12.96
N TYR A 171 -7.62 0.72 11.95
CA TYR A 171 -6.64 1.57 11.25
C TYR A 171 -6.64 3.02 11.74
N ALA A 172 -7.32 3.32 12.86
CA ALA A 172 -7.23 4.65 13.47
C ALA A 172 -5.79 4.92 13.94
N PRO A 173 -5.27 6.15 13.73
CA PRO A 173 -3.92 6.48 14.18
C PRO A 173 -3.78 6.43 15.73
N PRO A 174 -2.71 5.81 16.24
CA PRO A 174 -1.64 5.13 15.51
C PRO A 174 -2.02 3.68 15.14
N ALA A 175 -2.21 3.40 13.85
CA ALA A 175 -2.73 2.12 13.35
C ALA A 175 -1.94 0.89 13.81
N LEU A 176 -0.62 1.02 13.97
CA LEU A 176 0.23 -0.06 14.46
C LEU A 176 -0.16 -0.51 15.88
N GLU A 177 -0.40 0.45 16.77
CA GLU A 177 -0.82 0.19 18.14
C GLU A 177 -2.23 -0.40 18.17
N THR A 178 -3.17 0.24 17.47
CA THR A 178 -4.57 -0.17 17.44
C THR A 178 -4.75 -1.59 16.87
N LEU A 179 -4.11 -1.92 15.74
CA LEU A 179 -4.14 -3.28 15.18
C LEU A 179 -3.50 -4.31 16.12
N THR A 180 -2.41 -3.93 16.80
CA THR A 180 -1.78 -4.82 17.80
C THR A 180 -2.72 -5.09 18.97
N GLU A 181 -3.34 -4.03 19.54
CA GLU A 181 -4.30 -4.17 20.63
C GLU A 181 -5.51 -5.03 20.23
N ARG A 182 -6.12 -4.78 19.07
CA ARG A 182 -7.23 -5.60 18.55
C ARG A 182 -6.86 -7.07 18.40
N SER A 183 -5.63 -7.34 17.97
CA SER A 183 -5.14 -8.72 17.84
C SER A 183 -4.93 -9.39 19.20
N VAL A 184 -4.34 -8.68 20.16
CA VAL A 184 -4.11 -9.18 21.54
C VAL A 184 -5.43 -9.38 22.27
N ASP A 185 -6.40 -8.49 22.12
CA ASP A 185 -7.74 -8.61 22.72
C ASP A 185 -8.50 -9.84 22.18
N ALA A 186 -8.16 -10.28 20.96
CA ALA A 186 -8.68 -11.51 20.36
C ALA A 186 -7.85 -12.78 20.70
N ASP A 187 -6.93 -12.71 21.66
CA ASP A 187 -5.97 -13.77 22.03
C ASP A 187 -5.09 -14.23 20.84
N LEU A 188 -4.83 -13.37 19.86
CA LEU A 188 -4.03 -13.70 18.67
C LEU A 188 -2.56 -13.27 18.85
N GLU A 189 -1.65 -14.16 18.46
CA GLU A 189 -0.22 -13.86 18.48
C GLU A 189 0.16 -12.93 17.32
N VAL A 190 0.79 -11.80 17.65
CA VAL A 190 1.28 -10.78 16.69
C VAL A 190 2.80 -10.91 16.52
N ASP A 191 3.28 -10.79 15.28
CA ASP A 191 4.70 -10.63 14.96
C ASP A 191 4.87 -9.46 13.97
N PHE A 192 6.10 -9.00 13.81
CA PHE A 192 6.41 -7.84 13.00
C PHE A 192 7.48 -8.18 11.96
N ILE A 193 7.41 -7.50 10.80
CA ILE A 193 8.51 -7.44 9.84
C ILE A 193 9.15 -6.04 9.89
N ALA A 194 10.24 -5.84 9.15
CA ALA A 194 10.98 -4.59 9.20
C ALA A 194 10.14 -3.40 8.73
N MET A 195 10.38 -2.24 9.36
CA MET A 195 9.78 -0.97 8.98
C MET A 195 10.29 -0.53 7.60
N GLU A 196 9.36 -0.05 6.77
CA GLU A 196 9.66 0.58 5.48
C GLU A 196 8.88 1.91 5.37
N PRO A 197 9.36 2.87 4.57
CA PRO A 197 8.66 4.12 4.37
C PRO A 197 7.41 3.92 3.50
N VAL A 198 6.42 4.76 3.76
CA VAL A 198 5.23 4.93 2.91
C VAL A 198 5.25 6.31 2.28
N LEU A 199 4.34 6.58 1.36
CA LEU A 199 4.26 7.84 0.61
C LEU A 199 2.85 8.43 0.72
N GLU A 200 2.62 9.23 1.76
CA GLU A 200 1.31 9.82 2.06
C GLU A 200 1.37 11.33 2.33
N THR A 201 2.54 11.84 2.71
CA THR A 201 2.74 13.24 3.07
C THR A 201 4.01 13.82 2.44
N GLY A 202 4.15 15.15 2.47
CA GLY A 202 5.39 15.82 2.02
C GLY A 202 6.62 15.42 2.82
N ALA A 203 6.48 15.10 4.11
CA ALA A 203 7.58 14.57 4.91
C ALA A 203 8.00 13.17 4.42
N ASP A 204 7.03 12.31 4.13
CA ASP A 204 7.31 11.00 3.53
C ASP A 204 7.98 11.14 2.16
N LEU A 205 7.54 12.09 1.35
CA LEU A 205 8.15 12.36 0.04
C LEU A 205 9.63 12.72 0.19
N ALA A 206 9.99 13.54 1.17
CA ALA A 206 11.38 13.90 1.44
C ALA A 206 12.23 12.68 1.81
N ASP A 207 11.71 11.81 2.68
CA ASP A 207 12.35 10.55 3.06
C ASP A 207 12.51 9.61 1.87
N VAL A 208 11.44 9.42 1.09
CA VAL A 208 11.42 8.55 -0.10
C VAL A 208 12.39 9.05 -1.17
N VAL A 209 12.40 10.35 -1.48
CA VAL A 209 13.34 10.95 -2.45
C VAL A 209 14.78 10.73 -2.01
N THR A 210 15.07 10.99 -0.73
CA THR A 210 16.40 10.79 -0.15
C THR A 210 16.83 9.32 -0.24
N LEU A 211 15.95 8.40 0.15
CA LEU A 211 16.23 6.96 0.13
C LEU A 211 16.43 6.43 -1.29
N VAL A 212 15.61 6.86 -2.25
CA VAL A 212 15.76 6.50 -3.68
C VAL A 212 17.10 6.98 -4.20
N ARG A 213 17.50 8.23 -3.94
CA ARG A 213 18.79 8.77 -4.36
C ARG A 213 19.98 8.03 -3.76
N ALA A 214 19.90 7.75 -2.45
CA ALA A 214 20.97 7.01 -1.75
C ALA A 214 21.08 5.57 -2.26
N ARG A 215 19.98 4.85 -2.42
CA ARG A 215 19.97 3.48 -2.96
C ARG A 215 20.45 3.45 -4.42
N ARG A 216 20.07 4.44 -5.24
CA ARG A 216 20.55 4.57 -6.64
C ARG A 216 22.06 4.76 -6.68
N ALA A 217 22.60 5.67 -5.88
CA ALA A 217 24.03 5.92 -5.78
C ALA A 217 24.82 4.69 -5.30
N ALA A 218 24.22 3.86 -4.43
CA ALA A 218 24.80 2.65 -3.90
C ALA A 218 24.56 1.39 -4.79
N GLY A 219 23.89 1.51 -5.93
CA GLY A 219 23.55 0.40 -6.82
C GLY A 219 22.61 -0.62 -6.16
N ARG A 220 21.70 -0.17 -5.29
CA ARG A 220 20.75 -1.03 -4.58
C ARG A 220 19.38 -1.03 -5.27
N ASN A 221 18.57 -2.05 -4.94
CA ASN A 221 17.23 -2.20 -5.48
C ASN A 221 16.35 -0.99 -5.13
N LEU A 222 15.56 -0.57 -6.10
CA LEU A 222 14.63 0.55 -6.04
C LEU A 222 13.21 0.10 -6.36
N PRO A 223 12.18 0.77 -5.84
CA PRO A 223 10.85 0.72 -6.41
C PRO A 223 10.91 1.34 -7.82
N ARG A 224 10.82 0.50 -8.84
CA ARG A 224 11.17 0.88 -10.22
C ARG A 224 10.30 2.03 -10.73
N HIS A 225 8.97 1.81 -10.71
CA HIS A 225 8.03 2.78 -11.28
C HIS A 225 8.02 4.10 -10.49
N THR A 226 8.00 4.00 -9.16
CA THR A 226 8.10 5.17 -8.27
C THR A 226 9.39 5.94 -8.49
N SER A 227 10.53 5.26 -8.62
CA SER A 227 11.83 5.88 -8.85
C SER A 227 11.93 6.55 -10.23
N ASP A 228 11.26 6.00 -11.24
CA ASP A 228 11.23 6.57 -12.58
C ASP A 228 10.41 7.87 -12.58
N VAL A 229 9.21 7.87 -11.95
CA VAL A 229 8.39 9.09 -11.81
C VAL A 229 9.14 10.15 -10.99
N LEU A 230 9.71 9.81 -9.84
CA LEU A 230 10.50 10.75 -9.04
C LEU A 230 11.70 11.32 -9.80
N GLY A 231 12.25 10.57 -10.74
CA GLY A 231 13.34 11.01 -11.60
C GLY A 231 12.95 12.07 -12.62
N THR A 232 11.66 12.21 -12.94
CA THR A 232 11.15 13.24 -13.87
C THR A 232 10.73 14.52 -13.15
N LEU A 233 10.58 14.46 -11.82
CA LEU A 233 10.18 15.61 -11.02
C LEU A 233 11.41 16.42 -10.60
N ASP A 234 11.34 17.75 -10.79
CA ASP A 234 12.37 18.67 -10.32
C ASP A 234 12.17 18.95 -8.81
N LEU A 235 12.62 18.00 -7.99
CA LEU A 235 12.48 18.05 -6.55
C LEU A 235 13.83 18.23 -5.89
N HIS A 236 13.93 19.21 -4.98
CA HIS A 236 15.09 19.44 -4.14
C HIS A 236 14.78 19.10 -2.69
N VAL A 237 15.66 18.35 -2.04
CA VAL A 237 15.55 18.09 -0.60
C VAL A 237 16.30 19.19 0.14
N SER A 238 15.59 19.89 1.01
CA SER A 238 16.15 20.94 1.88
C SER A 238 16.07 20.52 3.34
N VAL A 239 16.89 21.16 4.19
CA VAL A 239 16.88 20.95 5.64
C VAL A 239 16.67 22.30 6.32
N THR A 240 15.53 22.45 7.00
CA THR A 240 15.19 23.65 7.74
C THR A 240 14.88 23.28 9.17
N ASP A 241 15.54 23.89 10.13
CA ASP A 241 15.39 23.64 11.58
C ASP A 241 15.52 22.15 11.96
N GLY A 242 16.43 21.43 11.30
CA GLY A 242 16.69 20.00 11.54
C GLY A 242 15.61 19.07 10.97
N ARG A 243 14.67 19.58 10.18
CA ARG A 243 13.67 18.80 9.48
C ARG A 243 13.96 18.79 7.99
N ILE A 244 13.83 17.63 7.36
CA ILE A 244 13.91 17.52 5.91
C ILE A 244 12.56 17.90 5.27
N GLY A 245 12.64 18.55 4.12
CA GLY A 245 11.50 18.92 3.30
C GLY A 245 11.83 18.77 1.82
N VAL A 246 10.83 18.91 0.97
CA VAL A 246 10.97 18.89 -0.49
C VAL A 246 10.47 20.20 -1.05
N GLU A 247 11.26 20.78 -1.95
CA GLU A 247 11.00 22.04 -2.67
C GLU A 247 11.17 21.82 -4.18
N ARG A 248 10.72 22.78 -4.96
CA ARG A 248 11.01 22.90 -6.40
C ARG A 248 12.09 23.94 -6.66
#